data_e467ee518f82f2d97a97a3d582ba5c2c
#
_entry.id   e467ee518f82f2d97a97a3d582ba5c2c
#
_cell.length_a   1.000
_cell.length_b   1.000
_cell.length_c   1.000
_cell.angle_alpha   90.00
_cell.angle_beta   90.00
_cell.angle_gamma   90.00
#
_symmetry.space_group_name_H-M   'P 1'
#
loop_
_entity.id
_entity.type
_entity.pdbx_description
1 polymer ?
#
loop_
_entity_poly.entity_id
_entity_poly.type
_entity_poly.pdbx_seq_one_letter_code
_entity_poly.pdbx_strand_id
1 'polypeptide(L)'
;MKSGFRIAALGSCIAAVSAAAGATVSGVGFSQDPQSGRATITYSIDEPAIITVDVRTNRGDGVYASIGADKLRLISGEVNKLVTNVNTSVTAIWPVDSSLFAQTLGAARVVVTAWATTAPPDYMAINLIDTDVVRYYVSADAFPVPVTSDIYKTEWLVMRRIPAAGVRWHMGYPNQNDHVVTLSEDYYMGIYEFTVGQWLRCGLVRISDTHVFANELLPISSTKYEFLRGAVSEGINWPTTGHNVLANSPIDVFRSKFGIEVDLPTEAQWEYACRAGTGTETYNGCANSEPLAATNGWYGLRSWEQMCHVGHFAPNPWGLYDMYGGMLEWCLDWYDATADLGQLETTDPKGVTSSPAGKRVQRSSGWNDVYSRLYSNFRANLAPGTAYATVGFRLVAPCRAPLKAK
;
A
#
# COMPACT_ATOMS: atom_id res chain seq x y z
N MET A 1 -45.07 -5.54 2.50
CA MET A 1 -44.48 -4.20 2.73
C MET A 1 -43.05 -4.42 3.17
N LYS A 2 -42.09 -4.04 2.35
CA LYS A 2 -40.67 -4.12 2.72
C LYS A 2 -40.39 -3.00 3.72
N SER A 3 -40.15 -3.34 5.00
CA SER A 3 -39.68 -2.38 5.98
C SER A 3 -38.26 -1.97 5.59
N GLY A 4 -38.12 -0.84 4.90
CA GLY A 4 -36.81 -0.29 4.56
C GLY A 4 -36.08 0.22 5.80
N PHE A 5 -34.76 0.16 5.78
CA PHE A 5 -33.90 0.82 6.75
C PHE A 5 -34.33 2.30 6.91
N ARG A 6 -34.53 2.72 8.14
CA ARG A 6 -34.83 4.11 8.47
C ARG A 6 -33.92 4.58 9.58
N ILE A 7 -33.30 5.73 9.41
CA ILE A 7 -32.69 6.48 10.50
C ILE A 7 -33.82 7.27 11.16
N ALA A 8 -34.28 6.81 12.31
CA ALA A 8 -35.52 7.28 12.95
C ALA A 8 -35.42 8.68 13.56
N ALA A 9 -34.24 9.19 13.84
CA ALA A 9 -34.01 10.56 14.30
C ALA A 9 -32.62 11.02 13.94
N LEU A 10 -32.53 12.02 13.09
CA LEU A 10 -31.33 12.84 12.91
C LEU A 10 -31.29 13.85 14.06
N GLY A 11 -30.75 13.42 15.20
CA GLY A 11 -30.16 14.36 16.11
C GLY A 11 -29.01 15.04 15.35
N SER A 12 -28.99 16.38 15.32
CA SER A 12 -28.10 17.26 14.55
C SER A 12 -26.83 16.56 14.03
N CYS A 13 -26.80 16.35 12.72
CA CYS A 13 -25.59 15.92 12.03
C CYS A 13 -24.46 16.88 12.37
N ILE A 14 -23.48 16.49 13.14
CA ILE A 14 -22.22 17.23 13.21
C ILE A 14 -21.14 16.35 13.83
N ALA A 15 -20.14 16.06 13.08
CA ALA A 15 -18.77 16.21 13.49
C ALA A 15 -17.94 16.35 12.21
N ALA A 16 -17.54 17.55 11.91
CA ALA A 16 -16.41 17.80 11.06
C ALA A 16 -15.16 17.50 11.87
N VAL A 17 -14.32 16.58 11.44
CA VAL A 17 -13.02 16.31 12.06
C VAL A 17 -11.96 16.60 11.02
N SER A 18 -11.08 17.56 11.30
CA SER A 18 -9.82 17.68 10.59
C SER A 18 -8.84 16.64 11.17
N ALA A 19 -8.39 15.71 10.35
CA ALA A 19 -7.31 14.81 10.72
C ALA A 19 -6.00 15.43 10.24
N ALA A 20 -5.15 15.87 11.17
CA ALA A 20 -3.92 16.65 10.97
C ALA A 20 -4.17 18.03 10.29
N ALA A 21 -3.49 19.09 10.68
CA ALA A 21 -3.68 20.47 10.21
C ALA A 21 -3.95 20.57 8.70
N GLY A 22 -5.23 20.60 8.32
CA GLY A 22 -5.73 20.51 6.95
C GLY A 22 -7.08 21.19 6.83
N ALA A 23 -7.81 20.93 5.76
CA ALA A 23 -9.06 21.54 5.42
C ALA A 23 -10.12 21.50 6.53
N THR A 24 -10.88 22.58 6.66
CA THR A 24 -12.05 22.64 7.55
C THR A 24 -13.28 22.10 6.80
N VAL A 25 -13.96 21.17 7.39
CA VAL A 25 -15.26 20.69 6.89
C VAL A 25 -16.38 21.50 7.50
N SER A 26 -17.33 21.95 6.69
CA SER A 26 -18.50 22.73 7.12
C SER A 26 -19.77 22.27 6.40
N GLY A 27 -20.92 22.69 6.88
CA GLY A 27 -22.22 22.47 6.21
C GLY A 27 -22.57 20.98 6.03
N VAL A 28 -22.15 20.11 6.96
CA VAL A 28 -22.46 18.67 6.85
C VAL A 28 -23.97 18.46 6.96
N GLY A 29 -24.57 17.95 5.89
CA GLY A 29 -25.97 17.60 5.79
C GLY A 29 -26.15 16.12 5.52
N PHE A 30 -27.31 15.58 5.92
CA PHE A 30 -27.71 14.23 5.63
C PHE A 30 -29.20 14.17 5.27
N SER A 31 -29.51 13.46 4.23
CA SER A 31 -30.90 13.15 3.89
C SER A 31 -31.00 11.69 3.44
N GLN A 32 -32.14 11.07 3.72
CA GLN A 32 -32.40 9.71 3.27
C GLN A 32 -33.75 9.67 2.51
N ASP A 33 -33.69 9.08 1.31
CA ASP A 33 -34.87 8.81 0.52
C ASP A 33 -35.68 7.68 1.19
N PRO A 34 -36.91 7.92 1.61
CA PRO A 34 -37.71 6.93 2.33
C PRO A 34 -38.17 5.75 1.45
N GLN A 35 -38.11 5.85 0.13
CA GLN A 35 -38.49 4.79 -0.81
C GLN A 35 -37.33 3.87 -1.17
N SER A 36 -36.21 4.44 -1.52
CA SER A 36 -35.02 3.67 -1.92
C SER A 36 -34.09 3.34 -0.75
N GLY A 37 -34.22 4.03 0.39
CA GLY A 37 -33.29 3.95 1.50
C GLY A 37 -31.93 4.63 1.26
N ARG A 38 -31.73 5.17 0.07
CA ARG A 38 -30.48 5.83 -0.34
C ARG A 38 -30.24 7.08 0.48
N ALA A 39 -29.07 7.17 1.07
CA ALA A 39 -28.66 8.35 1.84
C ALA A 39 -27.79 9.29 1.00
N THR A 40 -27.99 10.57 1.18
CA THR A 40 -27.20 11.65 0.58
C THR A 40 -26.52 12.43 1.69
N ILE A 41 -25.22 12.58 1.61
CA ILE A 41 -24.39 13.35 2.53
C ILE A 41 -23.85 14.55 1.76
N THR A 42 -24.07 15.74 2.28
CA THR A 42 -23.52 16.99 1.72
C THR A 42 -22.54 17.61 2.69
N TYR A 43 -21.53 18.29 2.18
CA TYR A 43 -20.55 19.02 2.98
C TYR A 43 -19.81 20.03 2.11
N SER A 44 -19.03 20.92 2.73
CA SER A 44 -18.11 21.86 2.06
C SER A 44 -16.75 21.79 2.74
N ILE A 45 -15.69 22.06 1.99
CA ILE A 45 -14.30 22.19 2.48
C ILE A 45 -13.73 23.54 2.04
N ASP A 46 -12.83 24.11 2.82
CA ASP A 46 -12.16 25.38 2.53
C ASP A 46 -10.84 25.21 1.74
N GLU A 47 -10.22 24.03 1.81
CA GLU A 47 -9.00 23.69 1.08
C GLU A 47 -9.12 22.27 0.45
N PRO A 48 -8.34 21.95 -0.60
CA PRO A 48 -8.29 20.61 -1.16
C PRO A 48 -7.88 19.57 -0.11
N ALA A 49 -8.67 18.50 0.02
CA ALA A 49 -8.44 17.45 1.01
C ALA A 49 -8.90 16.07 0.51
N ILE A 50 -8.33 15.01 1.07
CA ILE A 50 -8.87 13.66 0.89
C ILE A 50 -10.03 13.51 1.87
N ILE A 51 -11.19 13.12 1.36
CA ILE A 51 -12.40 13.00 2.17
C ILE A 51 -12.74 11.54 2.42
N THR A 52 -13.02 11.24 3.69
CA THR A 52 -13.63 9.97 4.10
C THR A 52 -14.87 10.23 4.95
N VAL A 53 -15.78 9.26 4.98
CA VAL A 53 -17.05 9.35 5.72
C VAL A 53 -17.18 8.17 6.65
N ASP A 54 -17.65 8.44 7.88
CA ASP A 54 -18.08 7.44 8.85
C ASP A 54 -19.50 7.75 9.31
N VAL A 55 -20.26 6.72 9.62
CA VAL A 55 -21.57 6.84 10.25
C VAL A 55 -21.50 6.21 11.63
N ARG A 56 -21.89 6.97 12.65
CA ARG A 56 -21.82 6.54 14.05
C ARG A 56 -23.18 6.54 14.67
N THR A 57 -23.46 5.54 15.49
CA THR A 57 -24.74 5.40 16.20
C THR A 57 -24.54 5.38 17.70
N ASN A 58 -25.51 5.94 18.44
CA ASN A 58 -25.54 5.87 19.90
C ASN A 58 -25.99 4.48 20.34
N ARG A 59 -25.17 3.82 21.17
CA ARG A 59 -25.47 2.49 21.72
C ARG A 59 -26.36 2.52 23.00
N GLY A 60 -26.83 3.69 23.38
CA GLY A 60 -27.70 3.86 24.57
C GLY A 60 -27.00 4.47 25.79
N ASP A 61 -25.69 4.61 25.78
CA ASP A 61 -24.84 5.19 26.83
C ASP A 61 -24.37 6.61 26.54
N GLY A 62 -24.85 7.21 25.44
CA GLY A 62 -24.39 8.52 24.94
C GLY A 62 -23.11 8.43 24.10
N VAL A 63 -22.46 7.27 24.02
CA VAL A 63 -21.27 7.05 23.20
C VAL A 63 -21.66 6.69 21.77
N TYR A 64 -21.10 7.41 20.82
CA TYR A 64 -21.31 7.17 19.39
C TYR A 64 -20.18 6.29 18.83
N ALA A 65 -20.52 5.08 18.43
CA ALA A 65 -19.62 4.13 17.80
C ALA A 65 -19.87 4.03 16.29
N SER A 66 -18.80 3.82 15.50
CA SER A 66 -18.92 3.55 14.06
C SER A 66 -19.77 2.31 13.79
N ILE A 67 -20.56 2.36 12.72
CA ILE A 67 -21.29 1.19 12.21
C ILE A 67 -20.36 0.17 11.52
N GLY A 68 -19.11 0.55 11.27
CA GLY A 68 -18.11 -0.23 10.58
C GLY A 68 -17.87 0.23 9.14
N ALA A 69 -16.61 0.26 8.74
CA ALA A 69 -16.23 0.67 7.38
C ALA A 69 -16.79 -0.28 6.32
N ASP A 70 -16.98 -1.54 6.64
CA ASP A 70 -17.60 -2.56 5.80
C ASP A 70 -19.03 -2.23 5.39
N LYS A 71 -19.77 -1.46 6.20
CA LYS A 71 -21.13 -0.98 5.89
C LYS A 71 -21.17 0.21 4.93
N LEU A 72 -20.05 0.88 4.77
CA LEU A 72 -19.88 2.07 3.92
C LEU A 72 -19.16 1.79 2.59
N ARG A 73 -18.88 0.53 2.27
CA ARG A 73 -18.11 0.11 1.08
C ARG A 73 -18.60 0.69 -0.23
N LEU A 74 -19.90 0.85 -0.39
CA LEU A 74 -20.51 1.30 -1.65
C LEU A 74 -20.78 2.81 -1.67
N ILE A 75 -20.25 3.57 -0.71
CA ILE A 75 -20.33 5.02 -0.76
C ILE A 75 -19.61 5.57 -1.99
N SER A 76 -20.21 6.55 -2.66
CA SER A 76 -19.69 7.08 -3.92
C SER A 76 -19.85 8.61 -3.99
N GLY A 77 -19.39 9.23 -5.07
CA GLY A 77 -19.40 10.68 -5.23
C GLY A 77 -18.09 11.31 -4.72
N GLU A 78 -18.20 12.45 -4.05
CA GLU A 78 -17.05 13.21 -3.55
C GLU A 78 -16.55 12.64 -2.20
N VAL A 79 -16.07 11.40 -2.22
CA VAL A 79 -15.60 10.64 -1.05
C VAL A 79 -14.56 9.61 -1.45
N ASN A 80 -13.69 9.24 -0.51
CA ASN A 80 -12.58 8.30 -0.71
C ASN A 80 -11.60 8.74 -1.82
N LYS A 81 -11.48 10.04 -2.05
CA LYS A 81 -10.61 10.64 -3.06
C LYS A 81 -10.16 12.03 -2.64
N LEU A 82 -9.22 12.61 -3.39
CA LEU A 82 -8.90 14.02 -3.30
C LEU A 82 -10.07 14.84 -3.87
N VAL A 83 -10.62 15.72 -3.05
CA VAL A 83 -11.67 16.69 -3.40
C VAL A 83 -11.02 18.07 -3.51
N THR A 84 -11.18 18.70 -4.68
CA THR A 84 -10.60 20.01 -4.99
C THR A 84 -11.64 21.12 -5.13
N ASN A 85 -12.92 20.77 -5.09
CA ASN A 85 -14.04 21.72 -5.12
C ASN A 85 -14.20 22.37 -3.76
N VAL A 86 -13.52 23.51 -3.56
CA VAL A 86 -13.54 24.25 -2.29
C VAL A 86 -14.67 25.26 -2.24
N ASN A 87 -15.16 25.58 -1.02
CA ASN A 87 -16.20 26.58 -0.76
C ASN A 87 -17.51 26.36 -1.53
N THR A 88 -17.76 25.13 -1.96
CA THR A 88 -19.00 24.71 -2.63
C THR A 88 -19.54 23.46 -1.94
N SER A 89 -20.87 23.29 -1.98
CA SER A 89 -21.49 22.06 -1.45
C SER A 89 -21.23 20.90 -2.40
N VAL A 90 -20.60 19.83 -1.88
CA VAL A 90 -20.33 18.61 -2.60
C VAL A 90 -21.12 17.44 -1.98
N THR A 91 -21.25 16.34 -2.71
CA THR A 91 -22.17 15.27 -2.34
C THR A 91 -21.50 13.91 -2.36
N ALA A 92 -21.68 13.13 -1.29
CA ALA A 92 -21.45 11.70 -1.24
C ALA A 92 -22.77 10.95 -1.15
N ILE A 93 -22.84 9.78 -1.78
CA ILE A 93 -24.07 8.97 -1.86
C ILE A 93 -23.79 7.59 -1.26
N TRP A 94 -24.56 7.21 -0.28
CA TRP A 94 -24.51 5.91 0.37
C TRP A 94 -25.73 5.06 0.01
N PRO A 95 -25.59 4.02 -0.82
CA PRO A 95 -26.64 3.05 -1.08
C PRO A 95 -26.66 2.06 0.09
N VAL A 96 -27.29 2.41 1.17
CA VAL A 96 -27.30 1.68 2.45
C VAL A 96 -27.19 0.16 2.30
N ASP A 97 -26.25 -0.46 3.00
CA ASP A 97 -25.98 -1.89 2.94
C ASP A 97 -27.24 -2.70 3.34
N SER A 98 -27.53 -3.76 2.57
CA SER A 98 -28.72 -4.60 2.80
C SER A 98 -28.73 -5.30 4.16
N SER A 99 -27.57 -5.48 4.80
CA SER A 99 -27.48 -6.03 6.17
C SER A 99 -28.05 -5.09 7.24
N LEU A 100 -28.23 -3.81 6.89
CA LEU A 100 -28.86 -2.81 7.73
C LEU A 100 -30.37 -2.67 7.45
N PHE A 101 -30.90 -3.34 6.42
CA PHE A 101 -32.33 -3.33 6.14
C PHE A 101 -33.10 -3.94 7.32
N ALA A 102 -34.22 -3.31 7.67
CA ALA A 102 -35.06 -3.61 8.84
C ALA A 102 -34.45 -3.20 10.19
N GLN A 103 -33.31 -2.54 10.26
CA GLN A 103 -32.85 -1.92 11.48
C GLN A 103 -33.24 -0.44 11.50
N THR A 104 -33.81 0.00 12.61
CA THR A 104 -33.95 1.42 12.89
C THR A 104 -32.76 1.82 13.74
N LEU A 105 -31.80 2.51 13.13
CA LEU A 105 -30.73 3.13 13.91
C LEU A 105 -31.35 4.27 14.73
N GLY A 106 -31.10 4.27 16.03
CA GLY A 106 -31.35 5.40 16.89
C GLY A 106 -30.63 6.67 16.43
N ALA A 107 -30.42 7.63 17.29
CA ALA A 107 -29.68 8.84 16.91
C ALA A 107 -28.35 8.48 16.21
N ALA A 108 -28.22 8.86 14.95
CA ALA A 108 -27.01 8.64 14.16
C ALA A 108 -26.28 9.97 13.91
N ARG A 109 -24.95 9.90 13.75
CA ARG A 109 -24.09 11.02 13.36
C ARG A 109 -23.30 10.64 12.11
N VAL A 110 -23.25 11.53 11.14
CA VAL A 110 -22.33 11.44 10.01
C VAL A 110 -21.06 12.21 10.37
N VAL A 111 -19.91 11.55 10.22
CA VAL A 111 -18.60 12.16 10.42
C VAL A 111 -17.91 12.23 9.07
N VAL A 112 -17.67 13.44 8.58
CA VAL A 112 -16.88 13.70 7.40
C VAL A 112 -15.49 14.11 7.85
N THR A 113 -14.47 13.35 7.44
CA THR A 113 -13.07 13.61 7.80
C THR A 113 -12.34 14.14 6.58
N ALA A 114 -11.73 15.31 6.71
CA ALA A 114 -10.79 15.88 5.74
C ALA A 114 -9.36 15.53 6.17
N TRP A 115 -8.68 14.76 5.35
CA TRP A 115 -7.27 14.41 5.54
C TRP A 115 -6.40 15.37 4.75
N ALA A 116 -5.32 15.83 5.38
CA ALA A 116 -4.31 16.61 4.67
C ALA A 116 -3.70 15.79 3.52
N THR A 117 -3.39 16.46 2.42
CA THR A 117 -2.75 15.82 1.27
C THR A 117 -1.35 15.26 1.59
N THR A 118 -0.72 15.75 2.66
CA THR A 118 0.56 15.31 3.21
C THR A 118 0.44 14.21 4.29
N ALA A 119 -0.78 13.90 4.72
CA ALA A 119 -1.06 12.86 5.71
C ALA A 119 -2.34 12.08 5.32
N PRO A 120 -2.34 11.40 4.17
CA PRO A 120 -3.51 10.70 3.63
C PRO A 120 -3.86 9.47 4.47
N PRO A 121 -5.06 8.85 4.23
CA PRO A 121 -5.49 7.62 4.89
C PRO A 121 -4.55 6.44 4.70
N ASP A 122 -4.80 5.37 5.41
CA ASP A 122 -3.95 4.19 5.52
C ASP A 122 -3.76 3.41 4.21
N TYR A 123 -4.71 3.47 3.29
CA TYR A 123 -4.62 2.81 1.99
C TYR A 123 -4.82 3.80 0.85
N MET A 124 -3.98 3.65 -0.18
CA MET A 124 -4.13 4.27 -1.48
C MET A 124 -4.34 3.17 -2.53
N ALA A 125 -5.34 3.32 -3.38
CA ALA A 125 -5.63 2.40 -4.47
C ALA A 125 -5.63 3.18 -5.79
N ILE A 126 -4.79 2.77 -6.73
CA ILE A 126 -4.59 3.39 -8.04
C ILE A 126 -5.23 2.49 -9.08
N ASN A 127 -6.22 2.99 -9.82
CA ASN A 127 -6.81 2.25 -10.92
C ASN A 127 -5.86 2.26 -12.12
N LEU A 128 -5.46 1.08 -12.59
CA LEU A 128 -4.50 0.94 -13.67
C LEU A 128 -5.16 0.98 -15.07
N ILE A 129 -6.50 0.92 -15.13
CA ILE A 129 -7.30 1.04 -16.35
C ILE A 129 -7.74 2.49 -16.54
N ASP A 130 -8.37 3.07 -15.51
CA ASP A 130 -8.78 4.47 -15.48
C ASP A 130 -7.73 5.29 -14.71
N THR A 131 -6.84 5.93 -15.45
CA THR A 131 -5.64 6.58 -14.92
C THR A 131 -5.92 7.81 -14.04
N ASP A 132 -7.13 8.33 -14.09
CA ASP A 132 -7.54 9.49 -13.28
C ASP A 132 -8.18 9.08 -11.96
N VAL A 133 -8.26 7.77 -11.67
CA VAL A 133 -8.93 7.25 -10.48
C VAL A 133 -7.92 6.78 -9.43
N VAL A 134 -7.74 7.61 -8.42
CA VAL A 134 -7.07 7.24 -7.17
C VAL A 134 -8.09 7.27 -6.03
N ARG A 135 -8.11 6.24 -5.19
CA ARG A 135 -9.00 6.12 -4.03
C ARG A 135 -8.19 5.96 -2.75
N TYR A 136 -8.78 6.44 -1.66
CA TYR A 136 -8.17 6.36 -0.33
C TYR A 136 -9.15 5.73 0.65
N TYR A 137 -8.64 4.82 1.47
CA TYR A 137 -9.45 4.08 2.45
C TYR A 137 -8.78 4.07 3.81
N VAL A 138 -9.58 4.20 4.86
CA VAL A 138 -9.09 4.22 6.26
C VAL A 138 -8.68 2.84 6.76
N SER A 139 -9.18 1.77 6.14
CA SER A 139 -8.87 0.38 6.50
C SER A 139 -9.13 -0.56 5.31
N ALA A 140 -8.66 -1.80 5.40
CA ALA A 140 -8.94 -2.84 4.41
C ALA A 140 -10.44 -3.16 4.29
N ASP A 141 -11.20 -3.01 5.38
CA ASP A 141 -12.65 -3.27 5.40
C ASP A 141 -13.47 -2.20 4.67
N ALA A 142 -12.87 -1.03 4.41
CA ALA A 142 -13.54 0.06 3.70
C ALA A 142 -13.58 -0.12 2.17
N PHE A 143 -12.86 -1.11 1.62
CA PHE A 143 -12.86 -1.37 0.18
C PHE A 143 -14.22 -1.90 -0.31
N PRO A 144 -14.65 -1.54 -1.53
CA PRO A 144 -15.91 -2.00 -2.13
C PRO A 144 -16.09 -3.52 -2.15
N VAL A 145 -15.00 -4.23 -2.40
CA VAL A 145 -14.88 -5.69 -2.28
C VAL A 145 -13.67 -6.03 -1.42
N PRO A 146 -13.54 -7.24 -0.87
CA PRO A 146 -12.38 -7.62 -0.05
C PRO A 146 -11.06 -7.29 -0.76
N VAL A 147 -10.12 -6.72 -0.02
CA VAL A 147 -8.81 -6.33 -0.58
C VAL A 147 -8.03 -7.51 -1.19
N THR A 148 -8.39 -8.73 -0.83
CA THR A 148 -7.86 -9.99 -1.38
C THR A 148 -8.45 -10.38 -2.74
N SER A 149 -9.47 -9.66 -3.23
CA SER A 149 -10.10 -9.94 -4.53
C SER A 149 -9.12 -9.73 -5.68
N ASP A 150 -9.25 -10.53 -6.73
CA ASP A 150 -8.31 -10.54 -7.86
C ASP A 150 -8.23 -9.20 -8.60
N ILE A 151 -9.29 -8.39 -8.56
CA ILE A 151 -9.29 -7.03 -9.12
C ILE A 151 -8.17 -6.17 -8.52
N TYR A 152 -7.85 -6.34 -7.23
CA TYR A 152 -6.77 -5.62 -6.55
C TYR A 152 -5.38 -6.22 -6.76
N LYS A 153 -5.33 -7.36 -7.44
CA LYS A 153 -4.10 -8.00 -7.88
C LYS A 153 -3.83 -7.76 -9.38
N THR A 154 -4.82 -7.27 -10.13
CA THR A 154 -4.70 -7.15 -11.60
C THR A 154 -5.00 -5.77 -12.15
N GLU A 155 -6.07 -5.12 -11.70
CA GLU A 155 -6.58 -3.86 -12.25
C GLU A 155 -6.26 -2.64 -11.39
N TRP A 156 -5.93 -2.87 -10.13
CA TRP A 156 -5.58 -1.83 -9.16
C TRP A 156 -4.22 -2.11 -8.53
N LEU A 157 -3.44 -1.07 -8.31
CA LEU A 157 -2.31 -1.11 -7.37
C LEU A 157 -2.79 -0.60 -6.02
N VAL A 158 -2.87 -1.50 -5.05
CA VAL A 158 -3.21 -1.14 -3.66
C VAL A 158 -1.93 -0.98 -2.87
N MET A 159 -1.81 0.15 -2.20
CA MET A 159 -0.66 0.49 -1.37
C MET A 159 -1.09 0.78 0.07
N ARG A 160 -0.31 0.30 1.02
CA ARG A 160 -0.51 0.52 2.46
C ARG A 160 0.44 1.60 2.96
N ARG A 161 -0.06 2.56 3.74
CA ARG A 161 0.77 3.52 4.46
C ARG A 161 1.54 2.82 5.57
N ILE A 162 2.84 2.97 5.57
CA ILE A 162 3.77 2.44 6.55
C ILE A 162 4.08 3.56 7.53
N PRO A 163 3.69 3.43 8.82
CA PRO A 163 3.88 4.47 9.83
C PRO A 163 5.33 4.46 10.32
N ALA A 164 6.20 5.17 9.62
CA ALA A 164 7.64 5.13 9.81
C ALA A 164 8.22 6.46 10.35
N ALA A 165 7.49 7.58 10.19
CA ALA A 165 7.99 8.92 10.47
C ALA A 165 8.52 9.06 11.90
N GLY A 166 9.84 9.25 12.04
CA GLY A 166 10.52 9.45 13.31
C GLY A 166 10.67 8.21 14.20
N VAL A 167 10.26 7.03 13.69
CA VAL A 167 10.39 5.79 14.46
C VAL A 167 11.82 5.27 14.39
N ARG A 168 12.45 5.09 15.58
CA ARG A 168 13.74 4.42 15.71
C ARG A 168 13.55 2.91 15.83
N TRP A 169 14.27 2.15 15.03
CA TRP A 169 14.18 0.69 15.03
C TRP A 169 15.53 0.05 14.69
N HIS A 170 15.69 -1.22 15.00
CA HIS A 170 16.89 -1.99 14.67
C HIS A 170 16.73 -2.68 13.33
N MET A 171 17.55 -2.28 12.35
CA MET A 171 17.72 -2.95 11.08
C MET A 171 18.78 -4.03 11.23
N GLY A 172 18.61 -5.17 10.56
CA GLY A 172 19.49 -6.31 10.71
C GLY A 172 19.08 -7.22 11.88
N TYR A 173 20.04 -7.96 12.40
CA TYR A 173 19.88 -8.85 13.55
C TYR A 173 21.21 -8.91 14.32
N PRO A 174 21.19 -9.13 15.65
CA PRO A 174 22.42 -9.17 16.44
C PRO A 174 23.53 -9.96 15.76
N ASN A 175 24.69 -9.33 15.57
CA ASN A 175 25.84 -9.83 14.82
C ASN A 175 25.68 -9.98 13.29
N GLN A 176 24.59 -9.46 12.70
CA GLN A 176 24.35 -9.46 11.26
C GLN A 176 23.83 -8.08 10.80
N ASN A 177 24.75 -7.11 10.66
CA ASN A 177 24.45 -5.73 10.24
C ASN A 177 23.40 -5.01 11.13
N ASP A 178 23.41 -5.29 12.45
CA ASP A 178 22.53 -4.64 13.42
C ASP A 178 22.96 -3.18 13.64
N HIS A 179 22.08 -2.25 13.29
CA HIS A 179 22.26 -0.83 13.56
C HIS A 179 20.90 -0.14 13.71
N VAL A 180 20.90 1.02 14.35
CA VAL A 180 19.68 1.79 14.55
C VAL A 180 19.37 2.62 13.31
N VAL A 181 18.15 2.51 12.82
CA VAL A 181 17.64 3.29 11.69
C VAL A 181 16.46 4.14 12.14
N THR A 182 16.39 5.35 11.60
CA THR A 182 15.20 6.21 11.67
C THR A 182 14.76 6.53 10.24
N LEU A 183 13.49 6.31 9.91
CA LEU A 183 12.90 6.81 8.67
C LEU A 183 12.19 8.12 8.98
N SER A 184 12.48 9.18 8.22
CA SER A 184 11.98 10.52 8.52
C SER A 184 10.53 10.76 8.13
N GLU A 185 10.01 9.95 7.21
CA GLU A 185 8.66 10.11 6.66
C GLU A 185 7.93 8.76 6.58
N ASP A 186 6.60 8.82 6.70
CA ASP A 186 5.73 7.72 6.28
C ASP A 186 5.83 7.53 4.77
N TYR A 187 5.57 6.33 4.31
CA TYR A 187 5.51 6.02 2.87
C TYR A 187 4.42 5.00 2.58
N TYR A 188 3.97 4.96 1.34
CA TYR A 188 3.13 3.89 0.85
C TYR A 188 3.97 2.75 0.28
N MET A 189 3.56 1.50 0.52
CA MET A 189 4.15 0.31 -0.08
C MET A 189 3.06 -0.58 -0.67
N GLY A 190 3.28 -1.13 -1.87
CA GLY A 190 2.40 -2.10 -2.50
C GLY A 190 2.12 -3.29 -1.57
N ILE A 191 0.84 -3.62 -1.36
CA ILE A 191 0.48 -4.72 -0.45
C ILE A 191 0.89 -6.08 -0.99
N TYR A 192 1.03 -6.21 -2.29
CA TYR A 192 1.52 -7.39 -3.02
C TYR A 192 2.82 -7.08 -3.74
N GLU A 193 3.56 -8.11 -4.11
CA GLU A 193 4.53 -8.03 -5.20
C GLU A 193 3.82 -7.52 -6.45
N PHE A 194 4.51 -6.72 -7.29
CA PHE A 194 3.90 -6.21 -8.52
C PHE A 194 3.57 -7.35 -9.47
N THR A 195 2.33 -7.43 -9.97
CA THR A 195 1.84 -8.61 -10.68
C THR A 195 1.93 -8.48 -12.20
N VAL A 196 1.80 -9.61 -12.88
CA VAL A 196 1.65 -9.66 -14.35
C VAL A 196 0.43 -8.87 -14.81
N GLY A 197 -0.71 -8.99 -14.12
CA GLY A 197 -1.92 -8.24 -14.44
C GLY A 197 -1.72 -6.74 -14.35
N GLN A 198 -1.11 -6.26 -13.27
CA GLN A 198 -0.77 -4.85 -13.09
C GLN A 198 0.21 -4.36 -14.16
N TRP A 199 1.23 -5.16 -14.48
CA TRP A 199 2.19 -4.86 -15.54
C TRP A 199 1.50 -4.63 -16.90
N LEU A 200 0.59 -5.52 -17.28
CA LEU A 200 -0.16 -5.42 -18.54
C LEU A 200 -1.07 -4.18 -18.58
N ARG A 201 -1.75 -3.85 -17.45
CA ARG A 201 -2.64 -2.67 -17.35
C ARG A 201 -1.86 -1.35 -17.40
N CYS A 202 -0.60 -1.36 -16.96
CA CYS A 202 0.28 -0.21 -17.16
C CYS A 202 0.65 0.01 -18.64
N GLY A 203 0.42 -0.96 -19.50
CA GLY A 203 0.82 -0.90 -20.93
C GLY A 203 2.32 -1.14 -21.12
N LEU A 204 2.96 -1.80 -20.16
CA LEU A 204 4.38 -2.10 -20.23
C LEU A 204 4.68 -3.21 -21.21
N VAL A 205 5.84 -3.12 -21.87
CA VAL A 205 6.28 -4.08 -22.88
C VAL A 205 6.49 -5.46 -22.24
N ARG A 206 6.09 -6.52 -22.93
CA ARG A 206 6.35 -7.88 -22.48
C ARG A 206 7.86 -8.12 -22.35
N ILE A 207 8.27 -8.62 -21.20
CA ILE A 207 9.61 -9.18 -21.02
C ILE A 207 9.69 -10.46 -21.85
N SER A 208 10.88 -10.84 -22.32
CA SER A 208 11.08 -11.95 -23.24
C SER A 208 10.71 -13.35 -22.71
N ASP A 209 10.42 -13.47 -21.41
CA ASP A 209 10.04 -14.73 -20.79
C ASP A 209 8.53 -14.97 -20.92
N THR A 210 8.14 -15.87 -21.83
CA THR A 210 6.73 -16.17 -22.13
C THR A 210 6.00 -16.89 -20.99
N HIS A 211 6.70 -17.56 -20.07
CA HIS A 211 6.09 -18.25 -18.94
C HIS A 211 5.55 -17.28 -17.89
N VAL A 212 6.16 -16.10 -17.78
CA VAL A 212 5.74 -15.04 -16.84
C VAL A 212 4.30 -14.59 -17.10
N PHE A 213 3.83 -14.58 -18.35
CA PHE A 213 2.52 -14.04 -18.71
C PHE A 213 1.39 -15.08 -18.77
N ALA A 214 1.62 -16.28 -18.23
CA ALA A 214 0.63 -17.36 -18.23
C ALA A 214 -0.58 -17.08 -17.31
N ASN A 215 -0.37 -16.27 -16.24
CA ASN A 215 -1.42 -15.96 -15.27
C ASN A 215 -1.21 -14.56 -14.68
N GLU A 216 -2.25 -13.74 -14.76
CA GLU A 216 -2.24 -12.34 -14.30
C GLU A 216 -2.08 -12.15 -12.78
N LEU A 217 -2.38 -13.19 -12.00
CA LEU A 217 -2.26 -13.18 -10.54
C LEU A 217 -0.85 -13.53 -10.03
N LEU A 218 0.05 -13.94 -10.93
CA LEU A 218 1.43 -14.20 -10.58
C LEU A 218 2.21 -12.89 -10.40
N PRO A 219 3.23 -12.86 -9.52
CA PRO A 219 4.15 -11.73 -9.48
C PRO A 219 4.89 -11.61 -10.81
N ILE A 220 5.15 -10.40 -11.27
CA ILE A 220 6.02 -10.18 -12.43
C ILE A 220 7.44 -10.60 -12.08
N SER A 221 8.03 -11.47 -12.88
CA SER A 221 9.36 -12.04 -12.66
C SER A 221 10.32 -11.70 -13.80
N SER A 222 11.55 -12.19 -13.71
CA SER A 222 12.59 -11.97 -14.74
C SER A 222 12.84 -10.49 -15.01
N THR A 223 12.68 -9.62 -14.00
CA THR A 223 12.89 -8.18 -14.10
C THR A 223 14.32 -7.81 -13.79
N LYS A 224 14.94 -6.98 -14.65
CA LYS A 224 16.26 -6.38 -14.41
C LYS A 224 16.07 -5.03 -13.70
N TYR A 225 16.94 -4.72 -12.74
CA TYR A 225 16.95 -3.41 -12.10
C TYR A 225 17.12 -2.27 -13.12
N GLU A 226 18.12 -2.41 -14.03
CA GLU A 226 18.40 -1.43 -15.07
C GLU A 226 17.22 -1.23 -16.04
N PHE A 227 16.46 -2.28 -16.32
CA PHE A 227 15.27 -2.15 -17.13
C PHE A 227 14.16 -1.36 -16.41
N LEU A 228 14.00 -1.58 -15.10
CA LEU A 228 12.98 -0.90 -14.31
C LEU A 228 13.27 0.60 -14.16
N ARG A 229 14.54 0.99 -13.99
CA ARG A 229 14.91 2.36 -13.64
C ARG A 229 15.86 3.05 -14.61
N GLY A 230 16.67 2.31 -15.36
CA GLY A 230 17.80 2.77 -16.14
C GLY A 230 19.14 2.33 -15.56
N ALA A 231 20.17 2.32 -16.40
CA ALA A 231 21.53 1.89 -16.06
C ALA A 231 22.43 3.05 -15.61
N VAL A 232 23.51 2.73 -14.91
CA VAL A 232 24.57 3.71 -14.54
C VAL A 232 25.19 4.34 -15.78
N SER A 233 25.37 3.58 -16.86
CA SER A 233 25.87 4.07 -18.15
C SER A 233 24.93 5.09 -18.82
N GLU A 234 23.66 5.14 -18.40
CA GLU A 234 22.63 6.08 -18.85
C GLU A 234 22.46 7.26 -17.88
N GLY A 235 23.34 7.38 -16.90
CA GLY A 235 23.32 8.46 -15.89
C GLY A 235 22.37 8.23 -14.74
N ILE A 236 21.80 7.02 -14.57
CA ILE A 236 20.87 6.68 -13.49
C ILE A 236 21.62 5.87 -12.42
N ASN A 237 21.92 6.52 -11.30
CA ASN A 237 22.66 5.89 -10.22
C ASN A 237 22.14 6.30 -8.84
N TRP A 238 21.31 5.46 -8.21
CA TRP A 238 20.99 5.61 -6.78
C TRP A 238 22.25 5.31 -5.92
N PRO A 239 22.52 6.08 -4.85
CA PRO A 239 21.74 7.23 -4.37
C PRO A 239 22.13 8.57 -5.03
N THR A 240 23.16 8.59 -5.88
CA THR A 240 23.79 9.82 -6.41
C THR A 240 22.80 10.69 -7.22
N THR A 241 21.93 10.06 -7.99
CA THR A 241 20.89 10.76 -8.78
C THR A 241 19.52 10.75 -8.13
N GLY A 242 19.43 10.30 -6.86
CA GLY A 242 18.17 10.18 -6.14
C GLY A 242 17.15 9.30 -6.89
N HIS A 243 15.90 9.74 -6.90
CA HIS A 243 14.80 9.04 -7.56
C HIS A 243 14.69 9.29 -9.08
N ASN A 244 15.72 9.83 -9.73
CA ASN A 244 15.72 9.93 -11.19
C ASN A 244 15.67 8.53 -11.83
N VAL A 245 14.94 8.42 -12.92
CA VAL A 245 14.77 7.21 -13.70
C VAL A 245 14.94 7.54 -15.18
N LEU A 246 15.32 6.56 -15.99
CA LEU A 246 15.45 6.72 -17.44
C LEU A 246 14.06 6.96 -18.06
N ALA A 247 13.98 7.90 -18.97
CA ALA A 247 12.76 8.16 -19.74
C ALA A 247 12.28 6.88 -20.46
N ASN A 248 10.99 6.61 -20.39
CA ASN A 248 10.32 5.41 -20.88
C ASN A 248 10.73 4.09 -20.18
N SER A 249 11.47 4.14 -19.07
CA SER A 249 11.59 2.96 -18.20
C SER A 249 10.23 2.61 -17.58
N PRO A 250 9.98 1.37 -17.15
CA PRO A 250 8.71 1.00 -16.51
C PRO A 250 8.26 1.92 -15.36
N ILE A 251 9.19 2.36 -14.52
CA ILE A 251 8.86 3.30 -13.43
C ILE A 251 8.51 4.69 -13.99
N ASP A 252 9.22 5.19 -14.99
CA ASP A 252 8.88 6.46 -15.65
C ASP A 252 7.51 6.41 -16.34
N VAL A 253 7.22 5.33 -17.05
CA VAL A 253 5.90 5.10 -17.67
C VAL A 253 4.80 5.12 -16.60
N PHE A 254 5.00 4.45 -15.46
CA PHE A 254 4.05 4.48 -14.37
C PHE A 254 3.85 5.90 -13.83
N ARG A 255 4.94 6.60 -13.50
CA ARG A 255 4.89 8.00 -13.01
C ARG A 255 4.17 8.94 -13.97
N SER A 256 4.52 8.85 -15.24
CA SER A 256 3.92 9.68 -16.30
C SER A 256 2.44 9.40 -16.49
N LYS A 257 2.04 8.12 -16.40
CA LYS A 257 0.66 7.68 -16.62
C LYS A 257 -0.26 8.03 -15.45
N PHE A 258 0.19 7.84 -14.22
CA PHE A 258 -0.66 7.97 -13.02
C PHE A 258 -0.37 9.22 -12.19
N GLY A 259 0.69 9.96 -12.48
CA GLY A 259 1.05 11.17 -11.73
C GLY A 259 1.53 10.90 -10.29
N ILE A 260 1.99 9.68 -10.00
CA ILE A 260 2.41 9.25 -8.66
C ILE A 260 3.90 8.89 -8.71
N GLU A 261 4.67 9.46 -7.79
CA GLU A 261 6.13 9.32 -7.70
C GLU A 261 6.52 7.95 -7.08
N VAL A 262 6.17 6.85 -7.76
CA VAL A 262 6.56 5.50 -7.33
C VAL A 262 8.04 5.24 -7.59
N ASP A 263 8.64 4.36 -6.78
CA ASP A 263 9.98 3.79 -7.01
C ASP A 263 10.08 2.41 -6.36
N LEU A 264 11.24 1.76 -6.50
CA LEU A 264 11.62 0.63 -5.66
C LEU A 264 11.83 1.11 -4.22
N PRO A 265 11.63 0.28 -3.20
CA PRO A 265 11.95 0.62 -1.82
C PRO A 265 13.47 0.76 -1.63
N THR A 266 13.89 1.57 -0.67
CA THR A 266 15.22 1.40 -0.07
C THR A 266 15.23 0.09 0.71
N GLU A 267 16.41 -0.45 0.96
CA GLU A 267 16.56 -1.65 1.77
C GLU A 267 15.95 -1.48 3.17
N ALA A 268 16.15 -0.33 3.79
CA ALA A 268 15.59 0.00 5.09
C ALA A 268 14.05 0.10 5.08
N GLN A 269 13.47 0.72 4.06
CA GLN A 269 12.01 0.77 3.88
C GLN A 269 11.44 -0.65 3.76
N TRP A 270 12.09 -1.50 2.98
CA TRP A 270 11.61 -2.87 2.79
C TRP A 270 11.64 -3.67 4.09
N GLU A 271 12.76 -3.66 4.83
CA GLU A 271 12.89 -4.43 6.08
C GLU A 271 11.96 -3.90 7.17
N TYR A 272 11.85 -2.58 7.32
CA TYR A 272 10.93 -1.97 8.27
C TYR A 272 9.48 -2.40 8.04
N ALA A 273 9.04 -2.35 6.78
CA ALA A 273 7.71 -2.78 6.38
C ALA A 273 7.49 -4.30 6.57
N CYS A 274 8.50 -5.12 6.28
CA CYS A 274 8.47 -6.56 6.51
C CYS A 274 8.29 -6.89 7.99
N ARG A 275 9.04 -6.24 8.87
CA ARG A 275 8.98 -6.44 10.33
C ARG A 275 7.64 -6.05 10.95
N ALA A 276 6.95 -5.09 10.38
CA ALA A 276 5.64 -4.62 10.84
C ALA A 276 5.60 -4.35 12.36
N GLY A 277 6.65 -3.69 12.87
CA GLY A 277 6.78 -3.31 14.27
C GLY A 277 7.40 -4.38 15.18
N THR A 278 7.84 -5.54 14.67
CA THR A 278 8.53 -6.57 15.46
C THR A 278 10.05 -6.44 15.40
N GLY A 279 10.72 -6.83 16.50
CA GLY A 279 12.19 -6.93 16.57
C GLY A 279 12.74 -8.35 16.39
N THR A 280 11.89 -9.33 16.09
CA THR A 280 12.24 -10.75 15.97
C THR A 280 12.65 -11.13 14.54
N GLU A 281 13.20 -12.33 14.37
CA GLU A 281 13.58 -12.84 13.03
C GLU A 281 12.41 -12.82 12.05
N THR A 282 11.22 -13.16 12.53
CA THR A 282 10.00 -13.15 11.73
C THR A 282 8.97 -12.18 12.33
N TYR A 283 8.11 -11.60 11.50
CA TYR A 283 7.03 -10.72 11.98
C TYR A 283 5.98 -11.41 12.85
N ASN A 284 6.03 -12.74 12.97
CA ASN A 284 5.16 -13.50 13.86
C ASN A 284 5.68 -13.55 15.31
N GLY A 285 6.80 -12.91 15.59
CA GLY A 285 7.39 -12.85 16.93
C GLY A 285 8.17 -14.11 17.34
N CYS A 286 8.54 -14.97 16.40
CA CYS A 286 9.25 -16.24 16.65
C CYS A 286 10.55 -16.32 15.85
N ALA A 287 11.42 -17.24 16.26
CA ALA A 287 12.53 -17.68 15.42
C ALA A 287 12.00 -18.46 14.20
N ASN A 288 12.74 -18.38 13.09
CA ASN A 288 12.37 -19.10 11.89
C ASN A 288 12.50 -20.62 12.10
N SER A 289 11.49 -21.36 11.68
CA SER A 289 11.45 -22.82 11.68
C SER A 289 10.69 -23.32 10.47
N GLU A 290 10.94 -24.55 10.03
CA GLU A 290 10.27 -25.11 8.85
C GLU A 290 8.73 -25.12 8.99
N PRO A 291 8.12 -25.54 10.11
CA PRO A 291 6.67 -25.48 10.28
C PRO A 291 6.11 -24.06 10.18
N LEU A 292 6.83 -23.06 10.70
CA LEU A 292 6.42 -21.67 10.65
C LEU A 292 6.59 -21.10 9.23
N ALA A 293 7.72 -21.38 8.58
CA ALA A 293 7.98 -21.01 7.20
C ALA A 293 6.87 -21.55 6.28
N ALA A 294 6.40 -22.76 6.55
CA ALA A 294 5.33 -23.40 5.81
C ALA A 294 3.97 -22.69 5.88
N THR A 295 3.73 -21.84 6.88
CA THR A 295 2.49 -21.05 7.01
C THR A 295 2.63 -19.62 6.54
N ASN A 296 3.87 -19.12 6.35
CA ASN A 296 4.14 -17.72 6.14
C ASN A 296 4.73 -17.37 4.77
N GLY A 297 5.25 -18.37 4.03
CA GLY A 297 5.94 -18.07 2.79
C GLY A 297 5.98 -19.22 1.78
N TRP A 298 6.22 -18.86 0.54
CA TRP A 298 6.38 -19.77 -0.58
C TRP A 298 7.86 -20.04 -0.83
N TYR A 299 8.30 -21.32 -0.72
CA TYR A 299 9.71 -21.71 -0.83
C TYR A 299 9.87 -23.09 -1.48
N GLY A 300 11.09 -23.50 -1.83
CA GLY A 300 11.42 -24.63 -2.68
C GLY A 300 10.75 -25.96 -2.40
N LEU A 301 10.60 -26.36 -1.14
CA LEU A 301 9.92 -27.62 -0.80
C LEU A 301 8.40 -27.59 -1.05
N ARG A 302 7.82 -26.39 -1.22
CA ARG A 302 6.38 -26.20 -1.49
C ARG A 302 6.08 -25.76 -2.92
N SER A 303 7.08 -25.18 -3.59
CA SER A 303 6.87 -24.61 -4.90
C SER A 303 6.69 -25.65 -6.00
N TRP A 304 7.14 -26.90 -5.80
CA TRP A 304 7.19 -27.90 -6.86
C TRP A 304 7.68 -27.28 -8.19
N GLU A 305 8.68 -26.39 -8.09
CA GLU A 305 9.22 -25.62 -9.21
C GLU A 305 8.23 -24.66 -9.88
N GLN A 306 7.19 -24.23 -9.15
CA GLN A 306 6.18 -23.31 -9.66
C GLN A 306 6.02 -22.10 -8.74
N MET A 307 5.79 -20.94 -9.38
CA MET A 307 5.41 -19.68 -8.74
C MET A 307 3.95 -19.76 -8.26
N CYS A 308 3.62 -19.16 -7.11
CA CYS A 308 2.24 -19.04 -6.68
C CYS A 308 1.65 -17.65 -6.93
N HIS A 309 0.33 -17.54 -6.88
CA HIS A 309 -0.37 -16.26 -6.94
C HIS A 309 -0.02 -15.40 -5.73
N VAL A 310 0.06 -14.09 -5.93
CA VAL A 310 0.28 -13.16 -4.82
C VAL A 310 -0.87 -13.23 -3.81
N GLY A 311 -0.56 -12.98 -2.53
CA GLY A 311 -1.54 -13.03 -1.45
C GLY A 311 -2.01 -14.45 -1.12
N HIS A 312 -1.15 -15.44 -1.30
CA HIS A 312 -1.45 -16.84 -0.97
C HIS A 312 -1.47 -17.07 0.55
N PHE A 313 -0.59 -16.42 1.28
CA PHE A 313 -0.51 -16.50 2.73
C PHE A 313 -1.15 -15.30 3.41
N ALA A 314 -1.36 -15.41 4.73
CA ALA A 314 -1.81 -14.29 5.53
C ALA A 314 -0.80 -13.13 5.48
N PRO A 315 -1.26 -11.88 5.49
CA PRO A 315 -0.37 -10.73 5.50
C PRO A 315 0.36 -10.58 6.85
N ASN A 316 1.41 -9.78 6.85
CA ASN A 316 2.00 -9.34 8.10
C ASN A 316 1.03 -8.40 8.87
N PRO A 317 1.34 -8.01 10.13
CA PRO A 317 0.47 -7.15 10.95
C PRO A 317 0.08 -5.80 10.30
N TRP A 318 0.82 -5.33 9.31
CA TRP A 318 0.49 -4.11 8.57
C TRP A 318 -0.26 -4.34 7.26
N GLY A 319 -0.63 -5.59 6.96
CA GLY A 319 -1.42 -5.92 5.77
C GLY A 319 -0.60 -6.09 4.50
N LEU A 320 0.71 -6.33 4.59
CA LEU A 320 1.58 -6.63 3.47
C LEU A 320 1.69 -8.14 3.28
N TYR A 321 1.45 -8.60 2.09
CA TYR A 321 1.47 -10.00 1.70
C TYR A 321 2.84 -10.40 1.13
N ASP A 322 3.14 -11.69 1.23
CA ASP A 322 4.28 -12.34 0.58
C ASP A 322 5.64 -11.70 0.92
N MET A 323 5.77 -11.17 2.16
CA MET A 323 7.03 -10.59 2.64
C MET A 323 8.09 -11.66 2.92
N TYR A 324 7.71 -12.95 2.91
CA TYR A 324 8.60 -14.10 3.01
C TYR A 324 8.34 -15.07 1.87
N GLY A 325 9.35 -15.32 1.04
CA GLY A 325 9.23 -16.21 -0.12
C GLY A 325 8.55 -15.53 -1.31
N GLY A 326 8.13 -16.31 -2.29
CA GLY A 326 7.62 -15.77 -3.55
C GLY A 326 8.75 -15.24 -4.41
N MET A 327 9.03 -13.96 -4.37
CA MET A 327 10.07 -13.33 -5.18
C MET A 327 11.18 -12.70 -4.32
N LEU A 328 12.41 -12.77 -4.81
CA LEU A 328 13.45 -11.82 -4.43
C LEU A 328 13.06 -10.45 -5.00
N GLU A 329 12.99 -9.44 -4.16
CA GLU A 329 12.51 -8.11 -4.54
C GLU A 329 13.65 -7.10 -4.62
N TRP A 330 13.76 -6.40 -5.76
CA TRP A 330 14.73 -5.34 -5.94
C TRP A 330 14.53 -4.21 -4.95
N CYS A 331 15.65 -3.80 -4.32
CA CYS A 331 15.76 -2.53 -3.59
C CYS A 331 16.65 -1.55 -4.34
N LEU A 332 16.55 -0.25 -4.00
CA LEU A 332 17.34 0.82 -4.60
C LEU A 332 18.83 0.68 -4.34
N ASP A 333 19.21 0.13 -3.19
CA ASP A 333 20.52 0.21 -2.60
C ASP A 333 21.56 -0.65 -3.36
N TRP A 334 22.79 -0.13 -3.43
CA TRP A 334 23.93 -0.94 -3.79
C TRP A 334 24.24 -1.93 -2.66
N TYR A 335 24.53 -3.16 -3.02
CA TYR A 335 24.92 -4.18 -2.06
C TYR A 335 26.40 -4.04 -1.66
N ASP A 336 26.62 -3.92 -0.37
CA ASP A 336 27.91 -4.08 0.26
C ASP A 336 27.72 -4.94 1.51
N ALA A 337 28.50 -5.99 1.64
CA ALA A 337 28.43 -6.90 2.77
C ALA A 337 28.94 -6.27 4.07
N THR A 338 29.67 -5.15 3.99
CA THR A 338 30.38 -4.52 5.10
C THR A 338 29.91 -3.09 5.40
N ALA A 339 29.06 -2.50 4.55
CA ALA A 339 28.70 -1.08 4.62
C ALA A 339 28.10 -0.66 5.96
N ASP A 340 27.36 -1.57 6.60
CA ASP A 340 26.63 -1.29 7.84
C ASP A 340 27.40 -1.70 9.10
N LEU A 341 28.57 -2.31 8.92
CA LEU A 341 29.42 -2.74 10.03
C LEU A 341 30.00 -1.52 10.76
N GLY A 342 29.61 -1.33 12.02
CA GLY A 342 30.12 -0.24 12.87
C GLY A 342 29.32 1.07 12.78
N GLN A 343 28.24 1.13 12.02
CA GLN A 343 27.29 2.24 12.08
C GLN A 343 26.42 2.11 13.34
N LEU A 344 26.36 3.18 14.13
CA LEU A 344 25.58 3.18 15.37
C LEU A 344 24.12 3.60 15.11
N GLU A 345 23.92 4.62 14.29
CA GLU A 345 22.61 5.16 13.95
C GLU A 345 22.63 5.88 12.60
N THR A 346 21.58 5.68 11.80
CA THR A 346 21.40 6.36 10.51
C THR A 346 19.96 6.84 10.32
N THR A 347 19.81 8.00 9.65
CA THR A 347 18.49 8.50 9.24
C THR A 347 18.38 8.39 7.74
N ASP A 348 17.27 7.82 7.25
CA ASP A 348 16.99 7.58 5.83
C ASP A 348 18.18 6.98 5.08
N PRO A 349 18.70 5.83 5.52
CA PRO A 349 19.87 5.23 4.88
C PRO A 349 19.60 4.96 3.40
N LYS A 350 20.58 5.30 2.56
CA LYS A 350 20.51 5.16 1.10
C LYS A 350 21.50 4.12 0.58
N GLY A 351 22.14 3.37 1.49
CA GLY A 351 23.23 2.47 1.17
C GLY A 351 24.50 3.20 0.71
N VAL A 352 25.41 2.45 0.15
CA VAL A 352 26.68 2.96 -0.42
C VAL A 352 26.44 3.59 -1.81
N THR A 353 27.36 4.44 -2.26
CA THR A 353 27.28 5.10 -3.58
C THR A 353 27.66 4.17 -4.74
N SER A 354 28.32 3.06 -4.44
CA SER A 354 28.68 2.01 -5.40
C SER A 354 28.93 0.70 -4.68
N SER A 355 28.74 -0.41 -5.36
CA SER A 355 29.04 -1.75 -4.83
C SER A 355 30.41 -2.23 -5.32
N PRO A 356 31.32 -2.71 -4.45
CA PRO A 356 32.58 -3.35 -4.89
C PRO A 356 32.31 -4.54 -5.81
N ALA A 357 31.20 -5.24 -5.64
CA ALA A 357 30.78 -6.37 -6.46
C ALA A 357 29.88 -6.00 -7.65
N GLY A 358 29.55 -4.71 -7.84
CA GLY A 358 28.66 -4.24 -8.89
C GLY A 358 27.23 -4.76 -8.77
N LYS A 359 26.71 -4.99 -7.56
CA LYS A 359 25.43 -5.62 -7.32
C LYS A 359 24.47 -4.73 -6.55
N ARG A 360 23.17 -4.90 -6.78
CA ARG A 360 22.08 -4.27 -6.02
C ARG A 360 21.51 -5.22 -4.97
N VAL A 361 20.96 -4.65 -3.90
CA VAL A 361 20.28 -5.39 -2.85
C VAL A 361 18.99 -6.00 -3.38
N GLN A 362 18.73 -7.21 -2.93
CA GLN A 362 17.42 -7.87 -3.02
C GLN A 362 16.98 -8.31 -1.64
N ARG A 363 15.69 -8.24 -1.38
CA ARG A 363 15.08 -8.64 -0.10
C ARG A 363 14.05 -9.73 -0.35
N SER A 364 13.52 -10.34 0.70
CA SER A 364 12.75 -11.58 0.65
C SER A 364 13.59 -12.76 0.17
N SER A 365 12.97 -13.88 -0.17
CA SER A 365 13.58 -15.06 -0.78
C SER A 365 12.77 -15.53 -1.98
N GLY A 366 13.40 -16.20 -2.93
CA GLY A 366 12.73 -16.71 -4.11
C GLY A 366 11.87 -17.93 -3.82
N TRP A 367 10.86 -18.17 -4.67
CA TRP A 367 9.97 -19.33 -4.56
C TRP A 367 10.68 -20.70 -4.56
N ASN A 368 11.91 -20.77 -5.04
CA ASN A 368 12.75 -21.97 -5.07
C ASN A 368 13.83 -22.01 -3.98
N ASP A 369 13.84 -21.01 -3.08
CA ASP A 369 14.81 -20.95 -1.98
C ASP A 369 14.47 -21.94 -0.85
N VAL A 370 15.40 -22.05 0.10
CA VAL A 370 15.21 -22.89 1.30
C VAL A 370 14.51 -22.08 2.42
N TYR A 371 13.72 -22.76 3.25
CA TYR A 371 12.98 -22.12 4.34
C TYR A 371 13.85 -21.28 5.28
N SER A 372 15.11 -21.68 5.45
CA SER A 372 16.06 -20.96 6.32
C SER A 372 16.42 -19.55 5.83
N ARG A 373 15.89 -19.10 4.68
CA ARG A 373 16.00 -17.73 4.18
C ARG A 373 14.75 -16.88 4.41
N LEU A 374 13.68 -17.46 4.97
CA LEU A 374 12.41 -16.75 5.20
C LEU A 374 12.45 -15.99 6.54
N TYR A 375 13.20 -14.89 6.59
CA TYR A 375 13.25 -13.99 7.74
C TYR A 375 13.46 -12.53 7.32
N SER A 376 13.08 -11.60 8.19
CA SER A 376 12.94 -10.18 7.85
C SER A 376 14.24 -9.52 7.39
N ASN A 377 15.38 -9.91 7.93
CA ASN A 377 16.68 -9.31 7.63
C ASN A 377 17.49 -10.09 6.56
N PHE A 378 16.90 -11.11 5.91
CA PHE A 378 17.60 -11.81 4.84
C PHE A 378 17.95 -10.85 3.70
N ARG A 379 19.21 -10.87 3.28
CA ARG A 379 19.77 -10.05 2.20
C ARG A 379 20.29 -10.93 1.07
N ALA A 380 19.81 -10.68 -0.12
CA ALA A 380 20.40 -11.21 -1.35
C ALA A 380 20.97 -10.09 -2.20
N ASN A 381 21.63 -10.44 -3.28
CA ASN A 381 22.22 -9.47 -4.20
C ASN A 381 22.31 -10.01 -5.62
N LEU A 382 22.19 -9.12 -6.60
CA LEU A 382 22.29 -9.49 -8.01
C LEU A 382 22.84 -8.32 -8.84
N ALA A 383 23.56 -8.63 -9.92
CA ALA A 383 23.98 -7.62 -10.87
C ALA A 383 22.77 -6.95 -11.54
N PRO A 384 22.71 -5.61 -11.64
CA PRO A 384 21.49 -4.88 -12.03
C PRO A 384 21.03 -5.18 -13.47
N GLY A 385 21.90 -5.62 -14.35
CA GLY A 385 21.58 -6.06 -15.72
C GLY A 385 21.16 -7.52 -15.84
N THR A 386 21.07 -8.27 -14.74
CA THR A 386 20.72 -9.70 -14.73
C THR A 386 19.24 -9.91 -14.35
N ALA A 387 18.64 -10.95 -14.92
CA ALA A 387 17.27 -11.36 -14.61
C ALA A 387 17.21 -12.85 -14.29
N TYR A 388 16.40 -13.22 -13.28
CA TYR A 388 16.05 -14.60 -12.95
C TYR A 388 14.55 -14.73 -12.74
N ALA A 389 14.00 -15.91 -12.97
CA ALA A 389 12.58 -16.22 -12.74
C ALA A 389 12.14 -16.06 -11.27
N THR A 390 13.07 -15.95 -10.34
CA THR A 390 12.83 -15.74 -8.92
C THR A 390 12.93 -14.27 -8.50
N VAL A 391 13.09 -13.33 -9.45
CA VAL A 391 13.34 -11.92 -9.16
C VAL A 391 12.23 -11.05 -9.72
N GLY A 392 11.55 -10.35 -8.81
CA GLY A 392 10.51 -9.38 -9.05
C GLY A 392 10.75 -8.10 -8.26
N PHE A 393 9.68 -7.39 -7.92
CA PHE A 393 9.73 -6.16 -7.12
C PHE A 393 8.35 -5.79 -6.55
N ARG A 394 8.33 -4.92 -5.57
CA ARG A 394 7.16 -4.13 -5.17
C ARG A 394 7.49 -2.65 -5.22
N LEU A 395 6.46 -1.81 -5.35
CA LEU A 395 6.62 -0.36 -5.44
C LEU A 395 6.38 0.31 -4.10
N VAL A 396 7.08 1.44 -3.89
CA VAL A 396 6.80 2.41 -2.83
C VAL A 396 6.42 3.75 -3.45
N ALA A 397 5.74 4.59 -2.68
CA ALA A 397 5.43 5.97 -3.04
C ALA A 397 5.54 6.87 -1.80
N PRO A 398 5.85 8.16 -1.94
CA PRO A 398 5.77 9.11 -0.84
C PRO A 398 4.36 9.16 -0.25
N CYS A 399 4.25 9.34 1.06
CA CYS A 399 2.98 9.45 1.76
C CYS A 399 2.36 10.84 1.54
N ARG A 400 1.96 11.11 0.30
CA ARG A 400 1.28 12.34 -0.10
C ARG A 400 0.30 12.08 -1.25
N ALA A 401 -0.76 12.88 -1.32
CA ALA A 401 -1.65 12.82 -2.47
C ALA A 401 -0.95 13.37 -3.72
N PRO A 402 -1.19 12.81 -4.91
CA PRO A 402 -0.71 13.38 -6.14
C PRO A 402 -1.29 14.79 -6.32
N LEU A 403 -0.42 15.79 -6.58
CA LEU A 403 -0.82 17.18 -6.74
C LEU A 403 -1.50 17.48 -8.09
N LYS A 404 -1.60 16.51 -8.98
CA LYS A 404 -2.35 16.67 -10.24
C LYS A 404 -3.80 16.21 -10.03
N ALA A 405 -4.67 17.17 -9.65
CA ALA A 405 -6.02 17.13 -10.17
C ALA A 405 -5.89 17.47 -11.66
N LYS A 406 -6.09 16.50 -12.54
CA LYS A 406 -6.35 16.78 -13.96
C LYS A 406 -7.74 17.33 -14.09
#